data_0e8d013bcaad7d5a93b849e566964ff3
#
_entry.id   0e8d013bcaad7d5a93b849e566964ff3
#
_cell.length_a   1.000
_cell.length_b   1.000
_cell.length_c   1.000
_cell.angle_alpha   90.00
_cell.angle_beta   90.00
_cell.angle_gamma   90.00
#
_symmetry.space_group_name_H-M   'P 1'
#
loop_
_entity.id
_entity.type
_entity.pdbx_description
1 polymer ?
#
loop_
_entity_poly.entity_id
_entity_poly.type
_entity_poly.pdbx_seq_one_letter_code
_entity_poly.pdbx_strand_id
1 'polypeptide(L)'
;MLSRRVSTGLSIGLIVLSVVAGIVVWPRLPAEMAIHFSVTGTPDNYVSKPVAVGLLPAIMAATLLFLAGAFRVDPPDDPRVAAVTTVSTMGLMAAIQALVLAWNLGYPVPFDLVTVGVVVWGAALVGYVAARERGGWLA
;
A
#
# COMPACT_ATOMS: atom_id res chain seq x y z
N MET A 1 1.26 -19.46 11.06
CA MET A 1 0.01 -18.95 10.44
C MET A 1 -0.27 -17.54 10.98
N LEU A 2 -0.35 -16.51 10.13
CA LEU A 2 -0.62 -15.13 10.57
C LEU A 2 -2.05 -15.05 11.12
N SER A 3 -2.18 -14.86 12.42
CA SER A 3 -3.48 -14.62 13.03
C SER A 3 -4.02 -13.25 12.60
N ARG A 4 -5.33 -13.06 12.69
CA ARG A 4 -5.97 -11.77 12.40
C ARG A 4 -5.36 -10.63 13.23
N ARG A 5 -5.03 -10.89 14.50
CA ARG A 5 -4.39 -9.91 15.39
C ARG A 5 -2.99 -9.52 14.91
N VAL A 6 -2.19 -10.50 14.49
CA VAL A 6 -0.83 -10.24 13.96
C VAL A 6 -0.90 -9.47 12.65
N SER A 7 -1.78 -9.85 11.73
CA SER A 7 -2.01 -9.15 10.46
C SER A 7 -2.40 -7.68 10.69
N THR A 8 -3.35 -7.42 11.60
CA THR A 8 -3.76 -6.07 11.95
C THR A 8 -2.62 -5.29 12.60
N GLY A 9 -1.88 -5.90 13.52
CA GLY A 9 -0.73 -5.26 14.17
C GLY A 9 0.37 -4.89 13.19
N LEU A 10 0.71 -5.77 12.26
CA LEU A 10 1.67 -5.49 11.18
C LEU A 10 1.19 -4.34 10.28
N SER A 11 -0.09 -4.33 9.93
CA SER A 11 -0.69 -3.29 9.10
C SER A 11 -0.64 -1.92 9.77
N ILE A 12 -0.99 -1.85 11.04
CA ILE A 12 -0.88 -0.62 11.85
C ILE A 12 0.58 -0.18 11.95
N GLY A 13 1.51 -1.12 12.16
CA GLY A 13 2.95 -0.84 12.19
C GLY A 13 3.45 -0.22 10.89
N LEU A 14 2.99 -0.71 9.75
CA LEU A 14 3.34 -0.15 8.43
C LEU A 14 2.77 1.27 8.23
N ILE A 15 1.56 1.54 8.70
CA ILE A 15 0.97 2.89 8.67
C ILE A 15 1.81 3.84 9.54
N VAL A 16 2.10 3.45 10.77
CA VAL A 16 2.92 4.26 11.70
C VAL A 16 4.32 4.51 11.12
N LEU A 17 4.95 3.48 10.56
CA LEU A 17 6.26 3.60 9.91
C LEU A 17 6.22 4.61 8.75
N SER A 18 5.17 4.60 7.95
CA SER A 18 4.99 5.53 6.82
C SER A 18 4.86 6.98 7.31
N VAL A 19 4.11 7.21 8.39
CA VAL A 19 3.99 8.54 9.01
C VAL A 19 5.33 8.99 9.61
N VAL A 20 5.98 8.14 10.38
CA VAL A 20 7.27 8.44 11.03
C VAL A 20 8.35 8.75 9.98
N ALA A 21 8.41 7.98 8.91
CA ALA A 21 9.36 8.24 7.81
C ALA A 21 9.17 9.64 7.23
N GLY A 22 7.93 10.06 6.96
CA GLY A 22 7.63 11.40 6.47
C GLY A 22 8.02 12.50 7.45
N ILE A 23 7.78 12.30 8.74
CA ILE A 23 8.15 13.25 9.80
C ILE A 23 9.67 13.36 9.92
N VAL A 24 10.39 12.25 9.90
CA VAL A 24 11.87 12.23 10.03
C VAL A 24 12.54 12.98 8.89
N VAL A 25 12.05 12.83 7.65
CA VAL A 25 12.63 13.50 6.47
C VAL A 25 12.01 14.87 6.19
N TRP A 26 11.02 15.29 6.96
CA TRP A 26 10.25 16.52 6.77
C TRP A 26 11.11 17.77 6.48
N PRO A 27 12.20 18.06 7.23
CA PRO A 27 12.99 19.26 6.98
C PRO A 27 13.68 19.27 5.61
N ARG A 28 13.86 18.10 5.01
CA ARG A 28 14.55 17.93 3.71
C ARG A 28 13.59 17.87 2.54
N LEU A 29 12.29 17.74 2.79
CA LEU A 29 11.27 17.66 1.76
C LEU A 29 10.95 19.07 1.19
N PRO A 30 10.67 19.18 -0.12
CA PRO A 30 10.25 20.44 -0.73
C PRO A 30 8.84 20.85 -0.29
N ALA A 31 8.52 22.15 -0.41
CA ALA A 31 7.20 22.68 -0.02
C ALA A 31 6.06 22.08 -0.87
N GLU A 32 6.31 21.81 -2.14
CA GLU A 32 5.42 21.08 -3.04
C GLU A 32 6.08 19.77 -3.44
N MET A 33 5.33 18.69 -3.34
CA MET A 33 5.82 17.33 -3.56
C MET A 33 5.06 16.63 -4.68
N ALA A 34 5.80 15.91 -5.52
CA ALA A 34 5.21 15.01 -6.50
C ALA A 34 4.61 13.80 -5.77
N ILE A 35 3.34 13.47 -6.08
CA ILE A 35 2.62 12.34 -5.48
C ILE A 35 2.06 11.37 -6.52
N HIS A 36 1.97 11.76 -7.77
CA HIS A 36 1.51 10.93 -8.86
C HIS A 36 2.48 11.00 -10.03
N PHE A 37 2.65 9.87 -10.71
CA PHE A 37 3.59 9.69 -11.81
C PHE A 37 2.88 9.02 -12.98
N SER A 38 3.16 9.50 -14.18
CA SER A 38 2.65 8.90 -15.41
C SER A 38 3.25 7.50 -15.64
N VAL A 39 2.70 6.76 -16.59
CA VAL A 39 3.22 5.43 -16.97
C VAL A 39 4.69 5.48 -17.46
N THR A 40 5.17 6.63 -17.89
CA THR A 40 6.57 6.83 -18.28
C THR A 40 7.48 7.23 -17.10
N GLY A 41 6.93 7.32 -15.89
CA GLY A 41 7.67 7.67 -14.68
C GLY A 41 7.85 9.17 -14.46
N THR A 42 7.17 10.02 -15.22
CA THR A 42 7.24 11.47 -15.08
C THR A 42 6.20 11.97 -14.07
N PRO A 43 6.58 12.83 -13.10
CA PRO A 43 5.62 13.43 -12.18
C PRO A 43 4.57 14.24 -12.94
N ASP A 44 3.30 14.05 -12.62
CA ASP A 44 2.17 14.75 -13.26
C ASP A 44 1.18 15.35 -12.26
N ASN A 45 1.39 15.18 -10.98
CA ASN A 45 0.60 15.83 -9.94
C ASN A 45 1.46 16.16 -8.72
N TYR A 46 1.30 17.42 -8.23
CA TYR A 46 2.00 17.95 -7.07
C TYR A 46 1.01 18.45 -6.04
N VAL A 47 1.33 18.27 -4.77
CA VAL A 47 0.56 18.78 -3.63
C VAL A 47 1.49 19.38 -2.58
N SER A 48 0.92 20.12 -1.63
CA SER A 48 1.69 20.65 -0.52
C SER A 48 2.32 19.53 0.33
N LYS A 49 3.46 19.82 0.95
CA LYS A 49 4.19 18.88 1.81
C LYS A 49 3.30 18.19 2.86
N PRO A 50 2.46 18.89 3.64
CA PRO A 50 1.59 18.23 4.63
C PRO A 50 0.63 17.23 3.99
N VAL A 51 0.07 17.57 2.84
CA VAL A 51 -0.83 16.68 2.10
C VAL A 51 -0.06 15.46 1.58
N ALA A 52 1.11 15.65 0.99
CA ALA A 52 1.93 14.56 0.47
C ALA A 52 2.35 13.56 1.55
N VAL A 53 2.73 14.06 2.72
CA VAL A 53 3.18 13.20 3.84
C VAL A 53 2.01 12.47 4.49
N GLY A 54 0.83 13.10 4.59
CA GLY A 54 -0.32 12.55 5.30
C GLY A 54 -1.31 11.76 4.46
N LEU A 55 -1.39 12.01 3.14
CA LEU A 55 -2.46 11.47 2.29
C LEU A 55 -2.40 9.94 2.19
N LEU A 56 -1.26 9.37 1.83
CA LEU A 56 -1.17 7.92 1.65
C LEU A 56 -1.30 7.15 2.98
N PRO A 57 -0.70 7.57 4.10
CA PRO A 57 -1.02 6.99 5.40
C PRO A 57 -2.51 7.05 5.77
N ALA A 58 -3.20 8.13 5.45
CA ALA A 58 -4.65 8.24 5.66
C ALA A 58 -5.43 7.26 4.78
N ILE A 59 -5.05 7.11 3.51
CA ILE A 59 -5.62 6.11 2.59
C ILE A 59 -5.31 4.69 3.09
N MET A 60 -4.12 4.43 3.61
CA MET A 60 -3.77 3.14 4.21
C MET A 60 -4.69 2.81 5.39
N ALA A 61 -4.94 3.76 6.28
CA ALA A 61 -5.87 3.57 7.40
C ALA A 61 -7.30 3.28 6.92
N ALA A 62 -7.79 4.03 5.95
CA ALA A 62 -9.11 3.81 5.35
C ALA A 62 -9.20 2.44 4.65
N THR A 63 -8.15 2.03 3.94
CA THR A 63 -8.06 0.72 3.28
C THR A 63 -8.06 -0.41 4.30
N LEU A 64 -7.32 -0.27 5.40
CA LEU A 64 -7.30 -1.27 6.47
C LEU A 64 -8.69 -1.44 7.09
N LEU A 65 -9.40 -0.34 7.37
CA LEU A 65 -10.77 -0.39 7.89
C LEU A 65 -11.74 -1.02 6.89
N PHE A 66 -11.61 -0.68 5.61
CA PHE A 66 -12.42 -1.26 4.53
C PHE A 66 -12.22 -2.78 4.43
N LEU A 67 -10.98 -3.24 4.38
CA LEU A 67 -10.65 -4.66 4.30
C LEU A 67 -11.12 -5.41 5.55
N ALA A 68 -10.93 -4.83 6.72
CA ALA A 68 -11.41 -5.43 7.98
C ALA A 68 -12.94 -5.57 7.99
N GLY A 69 -13.66 -4.58 7.48
CA GLY A 69 -15.12 -4.61 7.33
C GLY A 69 -15.56 -5.63 6.28
N ALA A 70 -14.94 -5.62 5.11
CA ALA A 70 -15.27 -6.52 4.01
C ALA A 70 -15.10 -8.00 4.42
N PHE A 71 -13.96 -8.35 5.04
CA PHE A 71 -13.71 -9.71 5.52
C PHE A 71 -14.49 -10.12 6.76
N ARG A 72 -15.20 -9.18 7.39
CA ARG A 72 -16.19 -9.49 8.42
C ARG A 72 -17.54 -9.88 7.84
N VAL A 73 -17.94 -9.15 6.80
CA VAL A 73 -19.25 -9.35 6.14
C VAL A 73 -19.22 -10.59 5.27
N ASP A 74 -18.13 -10.77 4.53
CA ASP A 74 -17.92 -11.91 3.63
C ASP A 74 -16.52 -12.49 3.86
N PRO A 75 -16.38 -13.39 4.86
CA PRO A 75 -15.08 -13.98 5.15
C PRO A 75 -14.66 -14.96 4.06
N PRO A 76 -13.38 -14.95 3.66
CA PRO A 76 -12.87 -15.91 2.68
C PRO A 76 -12.89 -17.33 3.25
N ASP A 77 -13.03 -18.32 2.38
CA ASP A 77 -13.01 -19.76 2.73
C ASP A 77 -11.66 -20.13 3.36
N ASP A 78 -10.54 -19.62 2.83
CA ASP A 78 -9.22 -19.75 3.44
C ASP A 78 -8.88 -18.49 4.27
N PRO A 79 -8.76 -18.58 5.60
CA PRO A 79 -8.42 -17.45 6.46
C PRO A 79 -7.09 -16.75 6.09
N ARG A 80 -6.19 -17.44 5.38
CA ARG A 80 -4.92 -16.87 4.91
C ARG A 80 -5.13 -15.80 3.87
N VAL A 81 -6.21 -15.89 3.09
CA VAL A 81 -6.55 -14.90 2.05
C VAL A 81 -6.71 -13.51 2.66
N ALA A 82 -7.46 -13.39 3.75
CA ALA A 82 -7.64 -12.12 4.44
C ALA A 82 -6.31 -11.54 4.93
N ALA A 83 -5.47 -12.36 5.58
CA ALA A 83 -4.18 -11.92 6.10
C ALA A 83 -3.20 -11.51 4.98
N VAL A 84 -3.06 -12.33 3.95
CA VAL A 84 -2.16 -12.06 2.82
C VAL A 84 -2.61 -10.82 2.05
N THR A 85 -3.90 -10.70 1.76
CA THR A 85 -4.46 -9.53 1.06
C THR A 85 -4.20 -8.26 1.86
N THR A 86 -4.51 -8.26 3.16
CA THR A 86 -4.36 -7.07 4.00
C THR A 86 -2.89 -6.67 4.14
N VAL A 87 -2.01 -7.60 4.55
CA VAL A 87 -0.60 -7.27 4.82
C VAL A 87 0.14 -6.91 3.53
N SER A 88 -0.09 -7.62 2.42
CA SER A 88 0.56 -7.31 1.15
C SER A 88 0.11 -5.96 0.59
N THR A 89 -1.16 -5.61 0.74
CA THR A 89 -1.69 -4.30 0.33
C THR A 89 -1.07 -3.17 1.16
N MET A 90 -1.03 -3.33 2.49
CA MET A 90 -0.38 -2.34 3.37
C MET A 90 1.11 -2.23 3.08
N GLY A 91 1.79 -3.34 2.84
CA GLY A 91 3.21 -3.38 2.47
C GLY A 91 3.50 -2.67 1.16
N LEU A 92 2.66 -2.89 0.15
CA LEU A 92 2.78 -2.17 -1.13
C LEU A 92 2.59 -0.67 -0.94
N MET A 93 1.56 -0.25 -0.22
CA MET A 93 1.29 1.17 0.01
C MET A 93 2.43 1.84 0.80
N ALA A 94 2.96 1.16 1.82
CA ALA A 94 4.12 1.66 2.57
C ALA A 94 5.37 1.78 1.68
N ALA A 95 5.62 0.81 0.80
CA ALA A 95 6.71 0.86 -0.17
C ALA A 95 6.55 2.04 -1.14
N ILE A 96 5.35 2.25 -1.66
CA ILE A 96 5.04 3.40 -2.55
C ILE A 96 5.30 4.71 -1.80
N GLN A 97 4.85 4.85 -0.56
CA GLN A 97 5.12 6.05 0.22
C GLN A 97 6.64 6.29 0.40
N ALA A 98 7.40 5.25 0.70
CA ALA A 98 8.85 5.34 0.80
C ALA A 98 9.49 5.81 -0.52
N LEU A 99 9.03 5.29 -1.65
CA LEU A 99 9.52 5.68 -2.99
C LEU A 99 9.14 7.12 -3.35
N VAL A 100 7.92 7.56 -3.00
CA VAL A 100 7.49 8.95 -3.18
C VAL A 100 8.35 9.90 -2.34
N LEU A 101 8.61 9.57 -1.09
CA LEU A 101 9.51 10.35 -0.24
C LEU A 101 10.92 10.39 -0.82
N ALA A 102 11.45 9.25 -1.27
CA ALA A 102 12.77 9.15 -1.87
C ALA A 102 12.89 10.04 -3.12
N TRP A 103 11.90 10.01 -4.01
CA TRP A 103 11.88 10.89 -5.19
C TRP A 103 11.96 12.36 -4.80
N ASN A 104 11.13 12.78 -3.86
CA ASN A 104 11.09 14.18 -3.41
C ASN A 104 12.33 14.59 -2.62
N LEU A 105 13.13 13.64 -2.15
CA LEU A 105 14.45 13.88 -1.57
C LEU A 105 15.57 13.96 -2.64
N GLY A 106 15.25 13.75 -3.91
CA GLY A 106 16.19 13.83 -5.02
C GLY A 106 16.80 12.49 -5.43
N TYR A 107 16.35 11.37 -4.89
CA TYR A 107 16.81 10.05 -5.33
C TYR A 107 16.13 9.65 -6.65
N PRO A 108 16.86 9.04 -7.60
CA PRO A 108 16.28 8.53 -8.84
C PRO A 108 15.44 7.28 -8.56
N VAL A 109 14.12 7.39 -8.72
CA VAL A 109 13.19 6.27 -8.58
C VAL A 109 12.56 5.99 -9.94
N PRO A 110 12.68 4.78 -10.50
CA PRO A 110 12.11 4.43 -11.81
C PRO A 110 10.60 4.11 -11.66
N PHE A 111 9.74 5.12 -11.61
CA PHE A 111 8.31 4.93 -11.41
C PHE A 111 7.61 4.20 -12.56
N ASP A 112 8.17 4.16 -13.76
CA ASP A 112 7.74 3.29 -14.84
C ASP A 112 7.83 1.81 -14.45
N LEU A 113 8.96 1.40 -13.85
CA LEU A 113 9.14 0.04 -13.33
C LEU A 113 8.31 -0.22 -12.07
N VAL A 114 8.10 0.79 -11.23
CA VAL A 114 7.20 0.69 -10.07
C VAL A 114 5.78 0.39 -10.54
N THR A 115 5.31 1.06 -11.60
CA THR A 115 4.00 0.79 -12.20
C THR A 115 3.88 -0.66 -12.67
N VAL A 116 4.89 -1.19 -13.36
CA VAL A 116 4.94 -2.60 -13.76
C VAL A 116 4.89 -3.51 -12.54
N GLY A 117 5.65 -3.19 -11.49
CA GLY A 117 5.65 -3.96 -10.24
C GLY A 117 4.29 -4.00 -9.55
N VAL A 118 3.56 -2.88 -9.54
CA VAL A 118 2.19 -2.82 -8.99
C VAL A 118 1.23 -3.69 -9.79
N VAL A 119 1.31 -3.67 -11.11
CA VAL A 119 0.48 -4.53 -11.99
C VAL A 119 0.78 -6.01 -11.74
N VAL A 120 2.06 -6.38 -11.66
CA VAL A 120 2.48 -7.76 -11.38
C VAL A 120 2.01 -8.19 -9.99
N TRP A 121 2.14 -7.33 -8.97
CA TRP A 121 1.62 -7.61 -7.63
C TRP A 121 0.10 -7.85 -7.65
N GLY A 122 -0.66 -6.99 -8.34
CA GLY A 122 -2.11 -7.12 -8.45
C GLY A 122 -2.52 -8.42 -9.12
N ALA A 123 -1.87 -8.78 -10.22
CA ALA A 123 -2.10 -10.05 -10.93
C ALA A 123 -1.76 -11.27 -10.05
N ALA A 124 -0.65 -11.21 -9.32
CA ALA A 124 -0.23 -12.29 -8.42
C ALA A 124 -1.22 -12.44 -7.24
N LEU A 125 -1.70 -11.33 -6.67
CA LEU A 125 -2.68 -11.37 -5.58
C LEU A 125 -4.02 -11.93 -6.06
N VAL A 126 -4.52 -11.50 -7.21
CA VAL A 126 -5.76 -12.04 -7.79
C VAL A 126 -5.62 -13.54 -8.07
N GLY A 127 -4.50 -13.96 -8.66
CA GLY A 127 -4.20 -15.38 -8.90
C GLY A 127 -4.13 -16.20 -7.61
N TYR A 128 -3.52 -15.66 -6.57
CA TYR A 128 -3.46 -16.29 -5.25
C TYR A 128 -4.86 -16.46 -4.64
N VAL A 129 -5.67 -15.41 -4.61
CA VAL A 129 -7.05 -15.46 -4.09
C VAL A 129 -7.88 -16.45 -4.87
N ALA A 130 -7.86 -16.38 -6.21
CA ALA A 130 -8.62 -17.30 -7.07
C ALA A 130 -8.22 -18.77 -6.84
N ALA A 131 -6.93 -19.05 -6.63
CA ALA A 131 -6.45 -20.40 -6.37
C ALA A 131 -6.92 -20.94 -5.03
N ARG A 132 -7.07 -20.08 -4.02
CA ARG A 132 -7.49 -20.45 -2.66
C ARG A 132 -9.01 -20.58 -2.52
N GLU A 133 -9.77 -19.77 -3.25
CA GLU A 133 -11.24 -19.70 -3.16
C GLU A 133 -11.96 -20.61 -4.19
N ARG A 134 -11.23 -21.31 -5.06
CA ARG A 134 -11.82 -22.20 -6.08
C ARG A 134 -12.65 -23.35 -5.52
N GLY A 135 -12.44 -23.74 -4.26
CA GLY A 135 -13.23 -24.77 -3.58
C GLY A 135 -14.70 -24.38 -3.41
N GLY A 136 -14.99 -23.08 -3.25
CA GLY A 136 -16.35 -22.56 -3.08
C GLY A 136 -17.13 -22.32 -4.38
N TRP A 137 -16.44 -22.15 -5.53
CA TRP A 137 -17.07 -21.85 -6.82
C TRP A 137 -17.49 -23.08 -7.61
N LEU A 138 -16.98 -24.26 -7.26
CA LEU A 138 -17.26 -25.53 -7.92
C LEU A 138 -18.13 -26.47 -7.07
N ALA A 139 -18.49 -26.04 -5.89
CA ALA A 139 -19.43 -26.73 -5.02
C ALA A 139 -20.85 -26.18 -5.18
#